data_807b6980ca63b117801ddcdcf4dc6434
#
_entry.id   807b6980ca63b117801ddcdcf4dc6434
#
_cell.length_a   1.000
_cell.length_b   1.000
_cell.length_c   1.000
_cell.angle_alpha   90.00
_cell.angle_beta   90.00
_cell.angle_gamma   90.00
#
_symmetry.space_group_name_H-M   'P 1'
#
loop_
_entity.id
_entity.type
_entity.pdbx_description
1 polymer ?
#
loop_
_entity_poly.entity_id
_entity_poly.type
_entity_poly.pdbx_seq_one_letter_code
_entity_poly.pdbx_strand_id
1 'polypeptide(L)'
;MPRRVYCEVLEKELELPEKCERMISFSPAVTEALFLMGLGDKVIGVSAFCVRPPEARKKPILGSYTNVNIDRLISLKPDLIFTTTGYQREFASRLSKHFNVYAIALPSTVSAIISTCVEVGLAAGYYEEARELQRKLFQALKSLESSKNPLKVYVEIDFGMPVTFGAYSYITDAINFLGHKNIFQDFHKEWLESDFEFLKAQDPDVII
;
A
#
# COMPACT_ATOMS: atom_id res chain seq x y z
N MET A 1 -23.16 -4.04 16.52
CA MET A 1 -24.12 -3.86 15.40
C MET A 1 -23.33 -3.80 14.10
N PRO A 2 -23.90 -4.21 12.95
CA PRO A 2 -23.22 -3.98 11.68
C PRO A 2 -23.04 -2.47 11.46
N ARG A 3 -21.93 -2.10 10.85
CA ARG A 3 -21.60 -0.72 10.50
C ARG A 3 -21.52 -0.56 9.00
N ARG A 4 -21.80 0.62 8.50
CA ARG A 4 -21.69 0.97 7.09
C ARG A 4 -20.39 1.69 6.84
N VAL A 5 -19.66 1.23 5.83
CA VAL A 5 -18.38 1.77 5.42
C VAL A 5 -18.42 2.03 3.92
N TYR A 6 -18.16 3.24 3.50
CA TYR A 6 -18.11 3.58 2.09
C TYR A 6 -16.69 3.39 1.55
N CYS A 7 -16.56 2.64 0.46
CA CYS A 7 -15.32 2.46 -0.27
C CYS A 7 -15.30 3.42 -1.46
N GLU A 8 -14.55 4.51 -1.35
CA GLU A 8 -14.45 5.56 -2.37
C GLU A 8 -13.99 5.00 -3.73
N VAL A 9 -13.00 4.11 -3.72
CA VAL A 9 -12.41 3.55 -4.95
C VAL A 9 -13.41 2.72 -5.75
N LEU A 10 -14.31 2.00 -5.06
CA LEU A 10 -15.33 1.14 -5.69
C LEU A 10 -16.70 1.81 -5.75
N GLU A 11 -16.83 3.02 -5.20
CA GLU A 11 -18.09 3.78 -5.10
C GLU A 11 -19.22 2.91 -4.50
N LYS A 12 -18.90 2.18 -3.43
CA LYS A 12 -19.79 1.17 -2.87
C LYS A 12 -19.85 1.25 -1.34
N GLU A 13 -21.06 1.17 -0.79
CA GLU A 13 -21.30 0.99 0.63
C GLU A 13 -21.14 -0.50 0.99
N LEU A 14 -20.42 -0.79 2.06
CA LEU A 14 -20.17 -2.11 2.62
C LEU A 14 -20.89 -2.24 3.96
N GLU A 15 -21.58 -3.34 4.19
CA GLU A 15 -22.08 -3.73 5.51
C GLU A 15 -21.07 -4.67 6.17
N LEU A 16 -20.44 -4.20 7.25
CA LEU A 16 -19.37 -4.91 7.95
C LEU A 16 -19.74 -5.13 9.42
N PRO A 17 -19.19 -6.18 10.07
CA PRO A 17 -19.30 -6.31 11.52
C PRO A 17 -18.63 -5.12 12.23
N GLU A 18 -18.90 -4.94 13.50
CA GLU A 18 -18.29 -3.88 14.32
C GLU A 18 -16.76 -3.95 14.23
N LYS A 19 -16.18 -5.14 14.36
CA LYS A 19 -14.77 -5.46 14.09
C LYS A 19 -14.69 -6.65 13.14
N CYS A 20 -13.86 -6.54 12.10
CA CYS A 20 -13.62 -7.64 11.16
C CYS A 20 -12.62 -8.63 11.77
N GLU A 21 -13.06 -9.87 11.98
CA GLU A 21 -12.26 -10.93 12.59
C GLU A 21 -11.60 -11.84 11.52
N ARG A 22 -12.08 -11.79 10.29
CA ARG A 22 -11.66 -12.66 9.19
C ARG A 22 -11.31 -11.84 7.95
N MET A 23 -10.10 -11.28 7.96
CA MET A 23 -9.64 -10.40 6.88
C MET A 23 -8.74 -11.14 5.90
N ILE A 24 -8.86 -10.80 4.62
CA ILE A 24 -7.94 -11.25 3.56
C ILE A 24 -7.29 -10.00 2.97
N SER A 25 -5.99 -10.05 2.72
CA SER A 25 -5.27 -8.96 2.10
C SER A 25 -4.53 -9.41 0.84
N PHE A 26 -4.86 -8.78 -0.29
CA PHE A 26 -4.12 -8.92 -1.55
C PHE A 26 -3.11 -7.80 -1.77
N SER A 27 -2.95 -6.89 -0.81
CA SER A 27 -2.00 -5.78 -0.84
C SER A 27 -0.89 -5.96 0.18
N PRO A 28 0.40 -5.96 -0.22
CA PRO A 28 1.52 -6.00 0.71
C PRO A 28 1.49 -4.89 1.76
N ALA A 29 1.22 -3.65 1.34
CA ALA A 29 1.17 -2.50 2.25
C ALA A 29 0.04 -2.62 3.28
N VAL A 30 -1.16 -3.06 2.86
CA VAL A 30 -2.27 -3.31 3.78
C VAL A 30 -1.95 -4.45 4.76
N THR A 31 -1.34 -5.53 4.25
CA THR A 31 -0.90 -6.64 5.11
C THR A 31 0.05 -6.13 6.20
N GLU A 32 1.07 -5.38 5.83
CA GLU A 32 2.03 -4.82 6.78
C GLU A 32 1.34 -3.89 7.79
N ALA A 33 0.44 -3.01 7.35
CA ALA A 33 -0.33 -2.13 8.24
C ALA A 33 -1.17 -2.91 9.26
N LEU A 34 -1.87 -3.97 8.84
CA LEU A 34 -2.65 -4.83 9.73
C LEU A 34 -1.76 -5.50 10.79
N PHE A 35 -0.60 -5.99 10.40
CA PHE A 35 0.34 -6.60 11.36
C PHE A 35 0.94 -5.56 12.31
N LEU A 36 1.28 -4.36 11.84
CA LEU A 36 1.78 -3.27 12.66
C LEU A 36 0.74 -2.76 13.69
N MET A 37 -0.56 -2.90 13.37
CA MET A 37 -1.65 -2.65 14.31
C MET A 37 -1.89 -3.82 15.30
N GLY A 38 -1.13 -4.92 15.21
CA GLY A 38 -1.36 -6.12 16.04
C GLY A 38 -2.53 -7.00 15.58
N LEU A 39 -3.05 -6.79 14.37
CA LEU A 39 -4.21 -7.50 13.84
C LEU A 39 -3.83 -8.72 12.98
N GLY A 40 -2.57 -9.15 13.05
CA GLY A 40 -2.08 -10.28 12.26
C GLY A 40 -2.91 -11.55 12.43
N ASP A 41 -3.42 -11.84 13.64
CA ASP A 41 -4.25 -13.03 13.91
C ASP A 41 -5.60 -12.99 13.19
N LYS A 42 -6.10 -11.78 12.85
CA LYS A 42 -7.34 -11.58 12.11
C LYS A 42 -7.15 -11.73 10.59
N VAL A 43 -5.90 -11.77 10.12
CA VAL A 43 -5.57 -12.00 8.71
C VAL A 43 -5.58 -13.51 8.46
N ILE A 44 -6.61 -13.99 7.75
CA ILE A 44 -6.82 -15.43 7.46
C ILE A 44 -6.21 -15.88 6.13
N GLY A 45 -5.73 -14.94 5.31
CA GLY A 45 -5.09 -15.24 4.04
C GLY A 45 -4.52 -14.00 3.36
N VAL A 46 -3.52 -14.23 2.52
CA VAL A 46 -2.75 -13.17 1.85
C VAL A 46 -2.46 -13.52 0.38
N SER A 47 -1.98 -12.56 -0.39
CA SER A 47 -1.39 -12.82 -1.71
C SER A 47 0.05 -13.35 -1.58
N ALA A 48 0.55 -13.96 -2.64
CA ALA A 48 1.94 -14.43 -2.71
C ALA A 48 2.99 -13.30 -2.54
N PHE A 49 2.59 -12.05 -2.72
CA PHE A 49 3.48 -10.88 -2.58
C PHE A 49 3.47 -10.26 -1.18
N CYS A 50 2.58 -10.70 -0.29
CA CYS A 50 2.51 -10.24 1.10
C CYS A 50 3.57 -10.94 1.96
N VAL A 51 4.81 -10.54 1.82
CA VAL A 51 5.97 -11.16 2.47
C VAL A 51 6.47 -10.42 3.71
N ARG A 52 5.89 -9.26 4.02
CA ARG A 52 6.20 -8.42 5.17
C ARG A 52 4.97 -8.24 6.06
N PRO A 53 5.16 -8.21 7.40
CA PRO A 53 6.38 -8.65 8.09
C PRO A 53 6.63 -10.16 7.93
N PRO A 54 7.74 -10.73 8.42
CA PRO A 54 8.04 -12.16 8.25
C PRO A 54 6.92 -13.11 8.68
N GLU A 55 6.11 -12.73 9.67
CA GLU A 55 4.95 -13.47 10.16
C GLU A 55 3.85 -13.61 9.11
N ALA A 56 3.73 -12.66 8.18
CA ALA A 56 2.77 -12.72 7.08
C ALA A 56 3.03 -13.91 6.15
N ARG A 57 4.28 -14.36 6.02
CA ARG A 57 4.66 -15.55 5.23
C ARG A 57 4.08 -16.85 5.77
N LYS A 58 3.64 -16.87 7.04
CA LYS A 58 3.01 -18.03 7.67
C LYS A 58 1.51 -18.10 7.36
N LYS A 59 0.93 -17.06 6.76
CA LYS A 59 -0.48 -17.03 6.39
C LYS A 59 -0.74 -17.82 5.10
N PRO A 60 -1.92 -18.44 4.97
CA PRO A 60 -2.30 -19.12 3.73
C PRO A 60 -2.22 -18.18 2.52
N ILE A 61 -1.47 -18.58 1.50
CA ILE A 61 -1.44 -17.89 0.21
C ILE A 61 -2.71 -18.28 -0.55
N LEU A 62 -3.57 -17.31 -0.85
CA LEU A 62 -4.86 -17.51 -1.49
C LEU A 62 -4.84 -17.24 -2.99
N GLY A 63 -3.81 -16.55 -3.46
CA GLY A 63 -3.68 -16.19 -4.86
C GLY A 63 -2.47 -15.32 -5.13
N SER A 64 -2.38 -14.84 -6.37
CA SER A 64 -1.38 -13.85 -6.79
C SER A 64 -1.90 -12.41 -6.54
N TYR A 65 -1.30 -11.44 -7.23
CA TYR A 65 -1.69 -10.03 -7.11
C TYR A 65 -3.09 -9.74 -7.70
N THR A 66 -3.48 -10.46 -8.76
CA THR A 66 -4.74 -10.25 -9.51
C THR A 66 -5.53 -11.52 -9.78
N ASN A 67 -5.08 -12.67 -9.29
CA ASN A 67 -5.72 -13.95 -9.55
C ASN A 67 -5.93 -14.75 -8.27
N VAL A 68 -7.12 -15.33 -8.14
CA VAL A 68 -7.54 -16.10 -6.97
C VAL A 68 -8.63 -17.10 -7.35
N ASN A 69 -8.71 -18.19 -6.60
CA ASN A 69 -9.82 -19.13 -6.67
C ASN A 69 -10.99 -18.61 -5.82
N ILE A 70 -12.09 -18.22 -6.47
CA ILE A 70 -13.27 -17.65 -5.83
C ILE A 70 -13.94 -18.63 -4.88
N ASP A 71 -14.06 -19.91 -5.25
CA ASP A 71 -14.69 -20.94 -4.41
C ASP A 71 -13.94 -21.14 -3.09
N ARG A 72 -12.61 -21.07 -3.15
CA ARG A 72 -11.77 -21.06 -1.96
C ARG A 72 -12.04 -19.86 -1.07
N LEU A 73 -12.22 -18.68 -1.63
CA LEU A 73 -12.57 -17.48 -0.84
C LEU A 73 -13.95 -17.61 -0.21
N ILE A 74 -14.95 -18.14 -0.93
CA ILE A 74 -16.30 -18.38 -0.42
C ILE A 74 -16.24 -19.32 0.80
N SER A 75 -15.45 -20.39 0.72
CA SER A 75 -15.32 -21.35 1.83
C SER A 75 -14.69 -20.75 3.09
N LEU A 76 -13.86 -19.72 2.93
CA LEU A 76 -13.22 -19.02 4.04
C LEU A 76 -14.13 -18.01 4.74
N LYS A 77 -15.24 -17.60 4.13
CA LYS A 77 -16.20 -16.64 4.68
C LYS A 77 -15.52 -15.40 5.27
N PRO A 78 -14.77 -14.63 4.48
CA PRO A 78 -14.13 -13.41 4.97
C PRO A 78 -15.17 -12.33 5.29
N ASP A 79 -14.92 -11.55 6.35
CA ASP A 79 -15.69 -10.36 6.66
C ASP A 79 -15.34 -9.22 5.70
N LEU A 80 -14.04 -9.12 5.36
CA LEU A 80 -13.50 -8.04 4.55
C LEU A 80 -12.28 -8.53 3.75
N ILE A 81 -12.23 -8.13 2.48
CA ILE A 81 -11.07 -8.34 1.60
C ILE A 81 -10.48 -6.98 1.25
N PHE A 82 -9.17 -6.83 1.46
CA PHE A 82 -8.44 -5.64 1.05
C PHE A 82 -7.71 -5.85 -0.28
N THR A 83 -7.77 -4.82 -1.13
CA THR A 83 -7.05 -4.69 -2.39
C THR A 83 -6.52 -3.26 -2.52
N THR A 84 -5.84 -2.94 -3.63
CA THR A 84 -5.44 -1.56 -3.96
C THR A 84 -5.94 -1.16 -5.34
N THR A 85 -5.71 0.10 -5.71
CA THR A 85 -5.91 0.61 -7.08
C THR A 85 -4.75 0.18 -8.00
N GLY A 86 -4.61 0.80 -9.13
CA GLY A 86 -3.63 0.45 -10.14
C GLY A 86 -3.98 -0.87 -10.81
N TYR A 87 -3.05 -1.79 -10.90
CA TYR A 87 -3.24 -3.11 -11.52
C TYR A 87 -4.33 -3.98 -10.85
N GLN A 88 -4.71 -3.66 -9.60
CA GLN A 88 -5.76 -4.40 -8.88
C GLN A 88 -7.17 -3.84 -9.09
N ARG A 89 -7.38 -2.74 -9.80
CA ARG A 89 -8.70 -2.11 -9.94
C ARG A 89 -9.76 -3.08 -10.50
N GLU A 90 -9.47 -3.75 -11.60
CA GLU A 90 -10.38 -4.73 -12.20
C GLU A 90 -10.59 -5.96 -11.30
N PHE A 91 -9.54 -6.41 -10.65
CA PHE A 91 -9.58 -7.50 -9.68
C PHE A 91 -10.48 -7.15 -8.49
N ALA A 92 -10.32 -5.96 -7.92
CA ALA A 92 -11.17 -5.45 -6.85
C ALA A 92 -12.65 -5.39 -7.25
N SER A 93 -12.93 -4.83 -8.44
CA SER A 93 -14.28 -4.77 -9.00
C SER A 93 -14.91 -6.15 -9.19
N ARG A 94 -14.14 -7.13 -9.68
CA ARG A 94 -14.59 -8.50 -9.84
C ARG A 94 -14.91 -9.17 -8.51
N LEU A 95 -14.04 -9.03 -7.50
CA LEU A 95 -14.25 -9.59 -6.16
C LEU A 95 -15.44 -8.94 -5.45
N SER A 96 -15.67 -7.65 -5.65
CA SER A 96 -16.75 -6.90 -4.99
C SER A 96 -18.17 -7.33 -5.40
N LYS A 97 -18.29 -8.18 -6.43
CA LYS A 97 -19.55 -8.83 -6.81
C LYS A 97 -19.95 -9.95 -5.86
N HIS A 98 -19.02 -10.48 -5.10
CA HIS A 98 -19.21 -11.67 -4.24
C HIS A 98 -18.86 -11.41 -2.78
N PHE A 99 -18.07 -10.39 -2.47
CA PHE A 99 -17.52 -10.14 -1.14
C PHE A 99 -17.56 -8.66 -0.79
N ASN A 100 -17.46 -8.36 0.51
CA ASN A 100 -17.10 -7.04 0.97
C ASN A 100 -15.62 -6.79 0.64
N VAL A 101 -15.37 -5.92 -0.33
CA VAL A 101 -14.02 -5.53 -0.77
C VAL A 101 -13.80 -4.07 -0.47
N TYR A 102 -12.73 -3.76 0.22
CA TYR A 102 -12.26 -2.41 0.43
C TYR A 102 -10.97 -2.20 -0.37
N ALA A 103 -11.07 -1.40 -1.41
CA ALA A 103 -9.93 -1.05 -2.26
C ALA A 103 -9.32 0.26 -1.79
N ILE A 104 -8.02 0.23 -1.50
CA ILE A 104 -7.23 1.38 -1.05
C ILE A 104 -6.63 2.08 -2.26
N ALA A 105 -6.72 3.40 -2.32
CA ALA A 105 -5.99 4.18 -3.31
C ALA A 105 -4.48 4.09 -3.07
N LEU A 106 -3.68 3.99 -4.14
CA LEU A 106 -2.23 4.03 -4.01
C LEU A 106 -1.79 5.42 -3.52
N PRO A 107 -0.97 5.50 -2.47
CA PRO A 107 -0.49 6.77 -1.95
C PRO A 107 0.53 7.40 -2.89
N SER A 108 0.51 8.73 -3.00
CA SER A 108 1.48 9.51 -3.77
C SER A 108 2.50 10.26 -2.91
N THR A 109 2.31 10.28 -1.58
CA THR A 109 3.18 10.97 -0.62
C THR A 109 3.43 10.12 0.63
N VAL A 110 4.47 10.44 1.38
CA VAL A 110 4.77 9.81 2.68
C VAL A 110 3.61 10.01 3.67
N SER A 111 3.01 11.20 3.69
CA SER A 111 1.84 11.47 4.54
C SER A 111 0.62 10.66 4.12
N ALA A 112 0.41 10.44 2.81
CA ALA A 112 -0.65 9.60 2.29
C ALA A 112 -0.47 8.11 2.68
N ILE A 113 0.78 7.61 2.78
CA ILE A 113 1.06 6.26 3.30
C ILE A 113 0.54 6.12 4.74
N ILE A 114 0.80 7.11 5.59
CA ILE A 114 0.30 7.09 6.97
C ILE A 114 -1.24 7.13 6.99
N SER A 115 -1.84 7.97 6.16
CA SER A 115 -3.31 8.05 6.05
C SER A 115 -3.91 6.72 5.59
N THR A 116 -3.27 6.04 4.65
CA THR A 116 -3.66 4.68 4.19
C THR A 116 -3.65 3.68 5.34
N CYS A 117 -2.63 3.69 6.20
CA CYS A 117 -2.59 2.81 7.37
C CYS A 117 -3.78 3.04 8.31
N VAL A 118 -4.16 4.31 8.51
CA VAL A 118 -5.35 4.65 9.32
C VAL A 118 -6.62 4.17 8.65
N GLU A 119 -6.77 4.41 7.36
CA GLU A 119 -7.92 3.99 6.56
C GLU A 119 -8.16 2.49 6.63
N VAL A 120 -7.09 1.67 6.56
CA VAL A 120 -7.15 0.21 6.73
C VAL A 120 -7.77 -0.18 8.07
N GLY A 121 -7.30 0.42 9.17
CA GLY A 121 -7.82 0.14 10.50
C GLY A 121 -9.27 0.60 10.68
N LEU A 122 -9.63 1.78 10.15
CA LEU A 122 -11.01 2.28 10.19
C LEU A 122 -11.95 1.37 9.38
N ALA A 123 -11.55 0.96 8.18
CA ALA A 123 -12.33 0.05 7.36
C ALA A 123 -12.52 -1.31 8.06
N ALA A 124 -11.53 -1.80 8.78
CA ALA A 124 -11.62 -3.04 9.56
C ALA A 124 -12.36 -2.92 10.91
N GLY A 125 -12.62 -1.69 11.42
CA GLY A 125 -13.28 -1.46 12.71
C GLY A 125 -12.34 -1.39 13.91
N TYR A 126 -11.06 -1.14 13.68
CA TYR A 126 -9.99 -1.07 14.68
C TYR A 126 -9.46 0.36 14.82
N TYR A 127 -10.31 1.23 15.32
CA TYR A 127 -10.07 2.66 15.34
C TYR A 127 -8.88 3.06 16.21
N GLU A 128 -8.81 2.51 17.42
CA GLU A 128 -7.76 2.85 18.39
C GLU A 128 -6.39 2.35 17.92
N GLU A 129 -6.35 1.14 17.42
CA GLU A 129 -5.14 0.50 16.87
C GLU A 129 -4.60 1.30 15.67
N ALA A 130 -5.49 1.79 14.80
CA ALA A 130 -5.13 2.64 13.67
C ALA A 130 -4.54 3.98 14.12
N ARG A 131 -5.16 4.62 15.10
CA ARG A 131 -4.68 5.89 15.66
C ARG A 131 -3.35 5.74 16.41
N GLU A 132 -3.17 4.62 17.11
CA GLU A 132 -1.89 4.31 17.75
C GLU A 132 -0.78 4.14 16.72
N LEU A 133 -1.02 3.39 15.65
CA LEU A 133 -0.08 3.24 14.54
C LEU A 133 0.25 4.60 13.92
N GLN A 134 -0.77 5.44 13.66
CA GLN A 134 -0.57 6.79 13.13
C GLN A 134 0.39 7.62 14.00
N ARG A 135 0.18 7.61 15.34
CA ARG A 135 1.06 8.33 16.26
C ARG A 135 2.50 7.85 16.19
N LYS A 136 2.71 6.53 16.15
CA LYS A 136 4.04 5.92 16.03
C LYS A 136 4.74 6.32 14.72
N LEU A 137 4.02 6.28 13.60
CA LEU A 137 4.57 6.64 12.29
C LEU A 137 4.94 8.12 12.22
N PHE A 138 4.09 9.02 12.73
CA PHE A 138 4.43 10.45 12.82
C PHE A 138 5.62 10.73 13.75
N GLN A 139 5.73 10.01 14.86
CA GLN A 139 6.89 10.12 15.75
C GLN A 139 8.16 9.67 15.06
N ALA A 140 8.11 8.57 14.31
CA ALA A 140 9.25 8.09 13.51
C ALA A 140 9.66 9.12 12.44
N LEU A 141 8.70 9.69 11.70
CA LEU A 141 9.02 10.74 10.73
C LEU A 141 9.62 11.98 11.39
N LYS A 142 9.11 12.40 12.55
CA LYS A 142 9.61 13.56 13.28
C LYS A 142 11.06 13.37 13.74
N SER A 143 11.52 12.14 13.93
CA SER A 143 12.89 11.83 14.33
C SER A 143 13.89 11.88 13.15
N LEU A 144 13.41 11.95 11.90
CA LEU A 144 14.26 12.07 10.73
C LEU A 144 14.72 13.51 10.55
N GLU A 145 16.00 13.68 10.30
CA GLU A 145 16.58 14.97 9.96
C GLU A 145 16.72 15.09 8.45
N SER A 146 16.29 16.24 7.89
CA SER A 146 16.53 16.55 6.49
C SER A 146 18.02 16.86 6.25
N SER A 147 18.59 16.30 5.20
CA SER A 147 20.00 16.55 4.84
C SER A 147 20.25 18.02 4.53
N LYS A 148 21.35 18.58 5.05
CA LYS A 148 21.83 19.91 4.72
C LYS A 148 22.60 19.96 3.39
N ASN A 149 23.03 18.80 2.90
CA ASN A 149 23.76 18.63 1.65
C ASN A 149 22.92 17.77 0.70
N PRO A 150 22.05 18.38 -0.13
CA PRO A 150 21.22 17.65 -1.06
C PRO A 150 22.04 16.83 -2.05
N LEU A 151 21.70 15.56 -2.22
CA LEU A 151 22.26 14.66 -3.22
C LEU A 151 21.25 14.51 -4.36
N LYS A 152 21.76 14.33 -5.58
CA LYS A 152 20.98 13.90 -6.74
C LYS A 152 20.81 12.38 -6.68
N VAL A 153 19.57 11.91 -6.58
CA VAL A 153 19.24 10.50 -6.41
C VAL A 153 18.51 9.99 -7.64
N TYR A 154 18.91 8.83 -8.11
CA TYR A 154 18.19 8.03 -9.09
C TYR A 154 17.70 6.75 -8.44
N VAL A 155 16.43 6.40 -8.65
CA VAL A 155 15.83 5.13 -8.18
C VAL A 155 15.30 4.35 -9.35
N GLU A 156 15.63 3.06 -9.43
CA GLU A 156 15.19 2.16 -10.49
C GLU A 156 14.56 0.90 -9.92
N ILE A 157 13.49 0.45 -10.53
CA ILE A 157 12.91 -0.88 -10.32
C ILE A 157 12.80 -1.57 -11.68
N ASP A 158 13.24 -2.83 -11.76
CA ASP A 158 13.07 -3.66 -12.94
C ASP A 158 11.75 -4.44 -12.88
N PHE A 159 10.85 -4.10 -13.80
CA PHE A 159 9.61 -4.84 -14.08
C PHE A 159 9.64 -5.56 -15.44
N GLY A 160 10.82 -6.00 -15.89
CA GLY A 160 11.09 -6.48 -17.24
C GLY A 160 11.50 -5.35 -18.18
N MET A 161 11.48 -4.13 -17.68
CA MET A 161 12.03 -2.90 -18.23
C MET A 161 12.42 -2.00 -17.08
N PRO A 162 13.45 -1.15 -17.22
CA PRO A 162 13.86 -0.22 -16.16
C PRO A 162 12.80 0.88 -16.00
N VAL A 163 12.29 1.02 -14.77
CA VAL A 163 11.27 2.01 -14.39
C VAL A 163 11.80 2.90 -13.29
N THR A 164 11.60 4.19 -13.44
CA THR A 164 11.89 5.21 -12.43
C THR A 164 10.63 5.98 -12.02
N PHE A 165 10.77 6.94 -11.10
CA PHE A 165 9.68 7.61 -10.42
C PHE A 165 9.71 9.12 -10.66
N GLY A 166 8.56 9.66 -11.06
CA GLY A 166 8.38 11.09 -11.32
C GLY A 166 7.76 11.85 -10.13
N ALA A 167 7.22 13.03 -10.42
CA ALA A 167 6.69 13.98 -9.43
C ALA A 167 5.58 13.41 -8.54
N TYR A 168 4.76 12.50 -9.05
CA TYR A 168 3.58 11.99 -8.35
C TYR A 168 3.81 10.70 -7.57
N SER A 169 5.08 10.30 -7.39
CA SER A 169 5.44 9.11 -6.64
C SER A 169 5.79 9.43 -5.19
N TYR A 170 5.30 8.61 -4.26
CA TYR A 170 5.72 8.66 -2.86
C TYR A 170 7.23 8.43 -2.68
N ILE A 171 7.90 7.78 -3.64
CA ILE A 171 9.36 7.59 -3.62
C ILE A 171 10.05 8.95 -3.81
N THR A 172 9.60 9.75 -4.78
CA THR A 172 10.08 11.11 -4.96
C THR A 172 9.79 11.98 -3.74
N ASP A 173 8.58 11.87 -3.18
CA ASP A 173 8.21 12.60 -1.97
C ASP A 173 9.11 12.23 -0.79
N ALA A 174 9.43 10.93 -0.61
CA ALA A 174 10.33 10.47 0.45
C ALA A 174 11.77 10.98 0.29
N ILE A 175 12.29 10.99 -0.93
CA ILE A 175 13.62 11.53 -1.24
C ILE A 175 13.67 13.02 -0.88
N ASN A 176 12.65 13.79 -1.30
CA ASN A 176 12.54 15.23 -1.03
C ASN A 176 12.33 15.49 0.47
N PHE A 177 11.55 14.67 1.16
CA PHE A 177 11.36 14.76 2.62
C PHE A 177 12.68 14.62 3.37
N LEU A 178 13.60 13.76 2.89
CA LEU A 178 14.94 13.60 3.45
C LEU A 178 15.93 14.69 3.03
N GLY A 179 15.52 15.69 2.23
CA GLY A 179 16.34 16.79 1.79
C GLY A 179 17.25 16.46 0.60
N HIS A 180 16.96 15.41 -0.13
CA HIS A 180 17.63 15.04 -1.37
C HIS A 180 16.75 15.35 -2.59
N LYS A 181 17.29 15.15 -3.79
CA LYS A 181 16.60 15.48 -5.04
C LYS A 181 16.52 14.25 -5.94
N ASN A 182 15.31 13.76 -6.23
CA ASN A 182 15.14 12.80 -7.33
C ASN A 182 15.37 13.52 -8.67
N ILE A 183 16.28 12.98 -9.51
CA ILE A 183 16.60 13.59 -10.81
C ILE A 183 15.43 13.59 -11.80
N PHE A 184 14.44 12.70 -11.62
CA PHE A 184 13.22 12.63 -12.42
C PHE A 184 12.01 13.36 -11.79
N GLN A 185 12.20 14.13 -10.71
CA GLN A 185 11.09 14.78 -9.99
C GLN A 185 10.29 15.78 -10.81
N ASP A 186 10.84 16.33 -11.90
CA ASP A 186 10.17 17.31 -12.74
C ASP A 186 9.28 16.64 -13.83
N PHE A 187 9.30 15.33 -13.94
CA PHE A 187 8.39 14.58 -14.80
C PHE A 187 7.04 14.35 -14.09
N HIS A 188 5.97 14.91 -14.63
CA HIS A 188 4.63 14.91 -14.04
C HIS A 188 3.92 13.55 -14.24
N LYS A 189 4.54 12.48 -13.75
CA LYS A 189 4.05 11.10 -13.75
C LYS A 189 4.33 10.47 -12.40
N GLU A 190 3.63 9.37 -12.09
CA GLU A 190 3.92 8.54 -10.93
C GLU A 190 5.19 7.72 -11.17
N TRP A 191 5.25 7.07 -12.32
CA TRP A 191 6.38 6.28 -12.79
C TRP A 191 6.53 6.39 -14.31
N LEU A 192 7.72 6.13 -14.83
CA LEU A 192 8.06 6.20 -16.25
C LEU A 192 9.21 5.24 -16.55
N GLU A 193 9.33 4.85 -17.82
CA GLU A 193 10.53 4.16 -18.29
C GLU A 193 11.75 5.07 -18.16
N SER A 194 12.87 4.49 -17.72
CA SER A 194 14.11 5.24 -17.49
C SER A 194 14.72 5.72 -18.78
N ASP A 195 14.91 7.02 -18.89
CA ASP A 195 15.68 7.67 -19.97
C ASP A 195 17.17 7.69 -19.58
N PHE A 196 17.95 6.77 -20.12
CA PHE A 196 19.38 6.66 -19.81
C PHE A 196 20.23 7.80 -20.31
N GLU A 197 19.85 8.47 -21.40
CA GLU A 197 20.59 9.65 -21.87
C GLU A 197 20.34 10.84 -20.93
N PHE A 198 19.08 11.02 -20.49
CA PHE A 198 18.76 11.99 -19.45
C PHE A 198 19.48 11.65 -18.13
N LEU A 199 19.47 10.38 -17.71
CA LEU A 199 20.15 9.91 -16.50
C LEU A 199 21.64 10.26 -16.53
N LYS A 200 22.34 9.96 -17.61
CA LYS A 200 23.76 10.28 -17.79
C LYS A 200 24.01 11.80 -17.73
N ALA A 201 23.15 12.61 -18.36
CA ALA A 201 23.27 14.04 -18.36
C ALA A 201 23.06 14.67 -16.97
N GLN A 202 22.24 14.02 -16.13
CA GLN A 202 21.99 14.47 -14.75
C GLN A 202 23.13 14.12 -13.78
N ASP A 203 23.93 13.09 -14.07
CA ASP A 203 25.06 12.63 -13.26
C ASP A 203 24.67 12.50 -11.77
N PRO A 204 23.85 11.48 -11.38
CA PRO A 204 23.38 11.33 -10.02
C PRO A 204 24.50 10.95 -9.06
N ASP A 205 24.42 11.48 -7.83
CA ASP A 205 25.36 11.16 -6.74
C ASP A 205 25.07 9.76 -6.16
N VAL A 206 23.81 9.30 -6.23
CA VAL A 206 23.35 8.02 -5.67
C VAL A 206 22.40 7.33 -6.63
N ILE A 207 22.60 6.01 -6.80
CA ILE A 207 21.72 5.10 -7.52
C ILE A 207 21.20 4.05 -6.53
N ILE A 208 19.86 3.83 -6.51
CA ILE A 208 19.15 2.89 -5.63
C ILE A 208 18.36 1.90 -6.47
#